data_9a2c7c02f92ba73b093f85544227eb83
#
_entry.id   9a2c7c02f92ba73b093f85544227eb83
#
_cell.length_a   1.000
_cell.length_b   1.000
_cell.length_c   1.000
_cell.angle_alpha   90.00
_cell.angle_beta   90.00
_cell.angle_gamma   90.00
#
_symmetry.space_group_name_H-M   'P 1'
#
loop_
_entity.id
_entity.type
_entity.pdbx_description
1 polymer ?
#
loop_
_entity_poly.entity_id
_entity_poly.type
_entity_poly.pdbx_seq_one_letter_code
_entity_poly.pdbx_strand_id
1 'polypeptide(L)'
;MPPTSILPHKGGGKNENKKIQRKLLKWYKKNGRELPWRKTRDPYAIWVSEIMLQQTQVNTVIPYYQNFLRTFPTLDRLAKADLSKVLKVWEGLGYYSRARNLHRASQVVLNHFHGEIPDQLKDLLALPGIGRSTAGAILSFAFQKEAPILDGNAKRVISRLFAVSDHPVKGKTEDLLWKISESLIPKAFSNPFNQALMDMGSMLCTPKEPQCSKCPLRDLCKGFLSGKPESYPPRTIKKRIPHITGFSAVIHKDGKVFINQRPPSGLLGGLWEFPNWRIEEKQMSRLRLRLRNYIKKDMGMNSEVKEFIGTFGQTFSHFKLTLQVFSCLHLHGKTKGKWVSIQDLHLFPMSRIHRRIAEKLDGETRG
;
A
#
# COMPACT_ATOMS: atom_id res chain seq x y z
N MET A 1 -24.62 35.57 -1.32
CA MET A 1 -24.51 35.34 0.12
C MET A 1 -23.49 34.25 0.35
N PRO A 2 -22.41 34.47 1.09
CA PRO A 2 -21.47 33.41 1.44
C PRO A 2 -22.17 32.41 2.37
N PRO A 3 -21.93 31.11 2.24
CA PRO A 3 -22.50 30.13 3.15
C PRO A 3 -21.98 30.39 4.55
N THR A 4 -22.88 30.65 5.47
CA THR A 4 -22.63 30.71 6.90
C THR A 4 -21.82 29.51 7.32
N SER A 5 -20.64 29.76 7.89
CA SER A 5 -19.81 28.76 8.53
C SER A 5 -20.60 28.11 9.67
N ILE A 6 -21.21 26.97 9.37
CA ILE A 6 -21.74 26.10 10.42
C ILE A 6 -20.54 25.50 11.11
N LEU A 7 -20.14 26.11 12.21
CA LEU A 7 -19.26 25.47 13.19
C LEU A 7 -19.89 24.10 13.50
N PRO A 8 -19.16 22.99 13.33
CA PRO A 8 -19.72 21.69 13.60
C PRO A 8 -20.08 21.65 15.08
N HIS A 9 -21.36 21.42 15.34
CA HIS A 9 -21.83 21.06 16.67
C HIS A 9 -20.90 20.01 17.26
N LYS A 10 -20.44 20.23 18.51
CA LYS A 10 -19.80 19.24 19.38
C LYS A 10 -20.40 17.87 19.05
N GLY A 11 -19.59 16.89 18.65
CA GLY A 11 -19.97 15.58 18.14
C GLY A 11 -21.29 15.09 18.71
N GLY A 12 -22.16 14.49 17.88
CA GLY A 12 -23.58 14.22 18.14
C GLY A 12 -23.84 13.91 19.60
N GLY A 13 -24.89 14.49 20.19
CA GLY A 13 -25.09 14.40 21.64
C GLY A 13 -24.98 12.94 22.11
N LYS A 14 -24.55 12.68 23.33
CA LYS A 14 -24.28 11.31 23.87
C LYS A 14 -25.34 10.27 23.49
N ASN A 15 -26.60 10.70 23.36
CA ASN A 15 -27.72 9.84 22.93
C ASN A 15 -27.67 9.50 21.42
N GLU A 16 -27.22 10.42 20.56
CA GLU A 16 -27.07 10.17 19.12
C GLU A 16 -25.92 9.17 18.84
N ASN A 17 -24.79 9.35 19.51
CA ASN A 17 -23.65 8.41 19.43
C ASN A 17 -24.05 6.99 19.86
N LYS A 18 -24.82 6.84 20.97
CA LYS A 18 -25.35 5.54 21.40
C LYS A 18 -26.28 4.90 20.35
N LYS A 19 -27.12 5.70 19.67
CA LYS A 19 -27.98 5.19 18.58
C LYS A 19 -27.15 4.72 17.38
N ILE A 20 -26.10 5.46 16.97
CA ILE A 20 -25.16 5.09 15.91
C ILE A 20 -24.47 3.78 16.27
N GLN A 21 -23.87 3.69 17.46
CA GLN A 21 -23.18 2.50 17.96
C GLN A 21 -24.09 1.26 17.89
N ARG A 22 -25.29 1.34 18.45
CA ARG A 22 -26.24 0.22 18.49
C ARG A 22 -26.66 -0.24 17.08
N LYS A 23 -27.00 0.70 16.19
CA LYS A 23 -27.41 0.36 14.82
C LYS A 23 -26.27 -0.26 14.03
N LEU A 24 -25.04 0.27 14.14
CA LEU A 24 -23.88 -0.22 13.44
C LEU A 24 -23.44 -1.60 13.94
N LEU A 25 -23.38 -1.82 15.25
CA LEU A 25 -23.04 -3.12 15.84
C LEU A 25 -24.08 -4.21 15.52
N LYS A 26 -25.40 -3.85 15.53
CA LYS A 26 -26.46 -4.78 15.12
C LYS A 26 -26.33 -5.19 13.66
N TRP A 27 -26.00 -4.25 12.78
CA TRP A 27 -25.74 -4.55 11.36
C TRP A 27 -24.50 -5.43 11.19
N TYR A 28 -23.40 -5.10 11.87
CA TYR A 28 -22.15 -5.84 11.78
C TYR A 28 -22.29 -7.30 12.23
N LYS A 29 -23.03 -7.56 13.28
CA LYS A 29 -23.32 -8.93 13.74
C LYS A 29 -23.92 -9.83 12.65
N LYS A 30 -24.66 -9.23 11.69
CA LYS A 30 -25.33 -9.98 10.60
C LYS A 30 -24.53 -9.97 9.30
N ASN A 31 -23.71 -8.94 9.04
CA ASN A 31 -23.13 -8.66 7.73
C ASN A 31 -21.60 -8.52 7.79
N GLY A 32 -20.98 -8.66 8.92
CA GLY A 32 -19.53 -8.57 9.08
C GLY A 32 -18.82 -9.61 8.23
N ARG A 33 -17.77 -9.20 7.51
CA ARG A 33 -16.99 -10.08 6.64
C ARG A 33 -16.16 -11.05 7.48
N GLU A 34 -16.12 -12.31 7.09
CA GLU A 34 -15.17 -13.27 7.62
C GLU A 34 -13.81 -13.13 6.96
N LEU A 35 -12.83 -12.64 7.68
CA LEU A 35 -11.49 -12.40 7.18
C LEU A 35 -10.46 -13.15 8.03
N PRO A 36 -9.37 -13.71 7.45
CA PRO A 36 -8.40 -14.52 8.21
C PRO A 36 -7.84 -13.81 9.44
N TRP A 37 -7.51 -12.53 9.32
CA TRP A 37 -6.97 -11.72 10.43
C TRP A 37 -7.99 -11.30 11.50
N ARG A 38 -9.28 -11.60 11.30
CA ARG A 38 -10.33 -11.39 12.31
C ARG A 38 -10.55 -12.60 13.20
N LYS A 39 -9.97 -13.75 12.83
CA LYS A 39 -10.06 -15.01 13.57
C LYS A 39 -8.95 -15.16 14.63
N THR A 40 -8.08 -14.17 14.74
CA THR A 40 -6.96 -14.16 15.69
C THR A 40 -6.95 -12.89 16.53
N ARG A 41 -6.26 -12.95 17.67
CA ARG A 41 -5.88 -11.79 18.50
C ARG A 41 -4.37 -11.60 18.56
N ASP A 42 -3.62 -12.39 17.82
CA ASP A 42 -2.17 -12.23 17.72
C ASP A 42 -1.81 -10.85 17.18
N PRO A 43 -1.12 -9.99 17.96
CA PRO A 43 -0.77 -8.64 17.54
C PRO A 43 0.11 -8.61 16.28
N TYR A 44 0.97 -9.61 16.10
CA TYR A 44 1.83 -9.71 14.91
C TYR A 44 1.00 -9.97 13.64
N ALA A 45 0.11 -10.95 13.69
CA ALA A 45 -0.74 -11.29 12.56
C ALA A 45 -1.69 -10.14 12.17
N ILE A 46 -2.26 -9.45 13.18
CA ILE A 46 -3.10 -8.27 12.98
C ILE A 46 -2.28 -7.13 12.36
N TRP A 47 -1.09 -6.84 12.89
CA TRP A 47 -0.21 -5.81 12.34
C TRP A 47 0.15 -6.07 10.88
N VAL A 48 0.54 -7.29 10.53
CA VAL A 48 0.83 -7.68 9.14
C VAL A 48 -0.37 -7.38 8.25
N SER A 49 -1.58 -7.78 8.65
CA SER A 49 -2.80 -7.53 7.87
C SER A 49 -3.07 -6.03 7.66
N GLU A 50 -2.94 -5.22 8.71
CA GLU A 50 -3.18 -3.78 8.66
C GLU A 50 -2.19 -3.06 7.72
N ILE A 51 -0.93 -3.48 7.71
CA ILE A 51 0.06 -2.93 6.77
C ILE A 51 -0.24 -3.38 5.33
N MET A 52 -0.66 -4.63 5.11
CA MET A 52 -1.00 -5.12 3.77
C MET A 52 -2.26 -4.44 3.21
N LEU A 53 -3.23 -4.13 4.05
CA LEU A 53 -4.48 -3.47 3.68
C LEU A 53 -4.33 -1.98 3.35
N GLN A 54 -3.21 -1.34 3.70
CA GLN A 54 -2.96 0.05 3.30
C GLN A 54 -2.98 0.16 1.76
N GLN A 55 -4.00 0.84 1.21
CA GLN A 55 -4.18 1.07 -0.24
C GLN A 55 -4.24 -0.21 -1.11
N THR A 56 -4.60 -1.35 -0.51
CA THR A 56 -4.76 -2.63 -1.22
C THR A 56 -6.12 -3.24 -0.88
N GLN A 57 -6.77 -3.82 -1.87
CA GLN A 57 -8.08 -4.45 -1.71
C GLN A 57 -7.97 -5.77 -0.93
N VAL A 58 -9.00 -6.07 -0.12
CA VAL A 58 -9.06 -7.26 0.74
C VAL A 58 -8.80 -8.56 -0.02
N ASN A 59 -9.47 -8.76 -1.15
CA ASN A 59 -9.34 -10.00 -1.94
C ASN A 59 -7.91 -10.21 -2.46
N THR A 60 -7.19 -9.12 -2.73
CA THR A 60 -5.77 -9.20 -3.09
C THR A 60 -4.92 -9.55 -1.87
N VAL A 61 -5.24 -9.02 -0.68
CA VAL A 61 -4.43 -9.20 0.53
C VAL A 61 -4.51 -10.64 1.07
N ILE A 62 -5.68 -11.30 0.99
CA ILE A 62 -5.88 -12.62 1.60
C ILE A 62 -4.77 -13.63 1.25
N PRO A 63 -4.48 -13.93 -0.04
CA PRO A 63 -3.43 -14.89 -0.38
C PRO A 63 -2.03 -14.44 0.03
N TYR A 64 -1.73 -13.13 -0.04
CA TYR A 64 -0.45 -12.59 0.42
C TYR A 64 -0.25 -12.72 1.92
N TYR A 65 -1.28 -12.43 2.71
CA TYR A 65 -1.28 -12.55 4.15
C TYR A 65 -1.00 -14.00 4.60
N GLN A 66 -1.71 -14.95 4.00
CA GLN A 66 -1.54 -16.37 4.30
C GLN A 66 -0.12 -16.86 3.95
N ASN A 67 0.40 -16.48 2.78
CA ASN A 67 1.75 -16.83 2.35
C ASN A 67 2.81 -16.16 3.23
N PHE A 68 2.59 -14.92 3.63
CA PHE A 68 3.52 -14.16 4.47
C PHE A 68 3.66 -14.78 5.86
N LEU A 69 2.54 -15.10 6.53
CA LEU A 69 2.57 -15.73 7.84
C LEU A 69 3.09 -17.18 7.80
N ARG A 70 2.89 -17.90 6.69
CA ARG A 70 3.51 -19.22 6.50
C ARG A 70 5.03 -19.09 6.40
N THR A 71 5.55 -18.06 5.75
CA THR A 71 6.98 -17.83 5.54
C THR A 71 7.65 -17.21 6.77
N PHE A 72 6.94 -16.29 7.43
CA PHE A 72 7.38 -15.59 8.64
C PHE A 72 6.32 -15.75 9.73
N PRO A 73 6.26 -16.93 10.40
CA PRO A 73 5.20 -17.23 11.34
C PRO A 73 5.25 -16.40 12.63
N THR A 74 6.40 -15.81 12.93
CA THR A 74 6.61 -14.98 14.13
C THR A 74 7.33 -13.69 13.80
N LEU A 75 7.19 -12.69 14.65
CA LEU A 75 7.91 -11.42 14.55
C LEU A 75 9.42 -11.64 14.52
N ASP A 76 9.95 -12.53 15.34
CA ASP A 76 11.38 -12.88 15.39
C ASP A 76 11.88 -13.39 14.04
N ARG A 77 11.13 -14.31 13.39
CA ARG A 77 11.46 -14.81 12.06
C ARG A 77 11.44 -13.72 11.00
N LEU A 78 10.53 -12.78 11.09
CA LEU A 78 10.50 -11.62 10.19
C LEU A 78 11.70 -10.70 10.45
N ALA A 79 11.97 -10.34 11.70
CA ALA A 79 13.02 -9.39 12.07
C ALA A 79 14.41 -9.88 11.68
N LYS A 80 14.67 -11.20 11.77
CA LYS A 80 15.96 -11.84 11.42
C LYS A 80 16.08 -12.20 9.94
N ALA A 81 15.03 -12.04 9.14
CA ALA A 81 15.06 -12.41 7.73
C ALA A 81 15.85 -11.38 6.90
N ASP A 82 16.45 -11.84 5.81
CA ASP A 82 16.98 -10.94 4.80
C ASP A 82 15.87 -10.09 4.16
N LEU A 83 16.11 -8.81 4.00
CA LEU A 83 15.15 -7.90 3.36
C LEU A 83 14.76 -8.38 1.96
N SER A 84 15.69 -8.97 1.21
CA SER A 84 15.41 -9.52 -0.13
C SER A 84 14.35 -10.62 -0.08
N LYS A 85 14.39 -11.49 0.92
CA LYS A 85 13.37 -12.54 1.14
C LYS A 85 12.01 -11.93 1.50
N VAL A 86 11.99 -10.89 2.34
CA VAL A 86 10.76 -10.18 2.71
C VAL A 86 10.14 -9.51 1.47
N LEU A 87 10.94 -8.81 0.67
CA LEU A 87 10.50 -8.18 -0.57
C LEU A 87 10.04 -9.21 -1.62
N LYS A 88 10.63 -10.42 -1.62
CA LYS A 88 10.21 -11.50 -2.52
C LYS A 88 8.82 -12.02 -2.17
N VAL A 89 8.55 -12.26 -0.90
CA VAL A 89 7.22 -12.70 -0.43
C VAL A 89 6.16 -11.61 -0.65
N TRP A 90 6.57 -10.34 -0.68
CA TRP A 90 5.70 -9.18 -0.92
C TRP A 90 5.50 -8.86 -2.40
N GLU A 91 6.24 -9.52 -3.29
CA GLU A 91 6.26 -9.20 -4.73
C GLU A 91 4.87 -9.26 -5.34
N GLY A 92 4.48 -8.19 -6.06
CA GLY A 92 3.16 -8.05 -6.68
C GLY A 92 2.13 -7.27 -5.86
N LEU A 93 2.26 -7.21 -4.52
CA LEU A 93 1.33 -6.45 -3.66
C LEU A 93 1.48 -4.94 -3.81
N GLY A 94 2.63 -4.47 -4.29
CA GLY A 94 2.93 -3.05 -4.49
C GLY A 94 3.27 -2.29 -3.20
N TYR A 95 3.59 -0.98 -3.36
CA TYR A 95 3.96 -0.11 -2.22
C TYR A 95 5.02 -0.76 -1.31
N TYR A 96 6.14 -1.18 -1.88
CA TYR A 96 7.21 -1.93 -1.21
C TYR A 96 7.83 -1.22 0.00
N SER A 97 7.64 0.10 0.14
CA SER A 97 7.99 0.83 1.36
C SER A 97 7.29 0.28 2.60
N ARG A 98 6.07 -0.28 2.44
CA ARG A 98 5.34 -0.93 3.54
C ARG A 98 6.08 -2.18 4.03
N ALA A 99 6.53 -3.03 3.12
CA ALA A 99 7.32 -4.22 3.47
C ALA A 99 8.64 -3.86 4.15
N ARG A 100 9.36 -2.85 3.62
CA ARG A 100 10.60 -2.36 4.24
C ARG A 100 10.37 -1.78 5.63
N ASN A 101 9.31 -0.99 5.80
CA ASN A 101 8.96 -0.42 7.09
C ASN A 101 8.52 -1.49 8.08
N LEU A 102 7.70 -2.46 7.67
CA LEU A 102 7.28 -3.58 8.48
C LEU A 102 8.50 -4.39 8.97
N HIS A 103 9.43 -4.71 8.07
CA HIS A 103 10.67 -5.39 8.41
C HIS A 103 11.54 -4.58 9.39
N ARG A 104 11.77 -3.29 9.11
CA ARG A 104 12.55 -2.42 10.01
C ARG A 104 11.86 -2.25 11.37
N ALA A 105 10.54 -2.12 11.39
CA ALA A 105 9.78 -2.02 12.62
C ALA A 105 9.82 -3.32 13.43
N SER A 106 9.80 -4.49 12.78
CA SER A 106 9.97 -5.77 13.49
C SER A 106 11.34 -5.89 14.16
N GLN A 107 12.39 -5.36 13.54
CA GLN A 107 13.73 -5.28 14.16
C GLN A 107 13.75 -4.33 15.37
N VAL A 108 13.06 -3.19 15.28
CA VAL A 108 12.91 -2.28 16.42
C VAL A 108 12.16 -2.98 17.57
N VAL A 109 11.07 -3.69 17.27
CA VAL A 109 10.29 -4.41 18.30
C VAL A 109 11.15 -5.52 18.93
N LEU A 110 11.91 -6.28 18.13
CA LEU A 110 12.79 -7.32 18.65
C LEU A 110 13.85 -6.74 19.60
N ASN A 111 14.49 -5.63 19.22
CA ASN A 111 15.65 -5.09 19.94
C ASN A 111 15.27 -4.20 21.14
N HIS A 112 14.16 -3.45 21.06
CA HIS A 112 13.80 -2.45 22.08
C HIS A 112 12.58 -2.84 22.91
N PHE A 113 11.79 -3.82 22.46
CA PHE A 113 10.60 -4.31 23.16
C PHE A 113 10.66 -5.83 23.39
N HIS A 114 11.86 -6.43 23.37
CA HIS A 114 12.09 -7.85 23.65
C HIS A 114 11.24 -8.80 22.78
N GLY A 115 10.85 -8.36 21.58
CA GLY A 115 10.01 -9.13 20.66
C GLY A 115 8.50 -9.01 20.92
N GLU A 116 8.09 -8.26 21.93
CA GLU A 116 6.68 -8.02 22.25
C GLU A 116 6.19 -6.73 21.56
N ILE A 117 5.10 -6.84 20.81
CA ILE A 117 4.51 -5.66 20.17
C ILE A 117 3.94 -4.74 21.25
N PRO A 118 4.35 -3.45 21.28
CA PRO A 118 3.91 -2.55 22.32
C PRO A 118 2.38 -2.30 22.26
N ASP A 119 1.78 -2.14 23.42
CA ASP A 119 0.35 -1.94 23.60
C ASP A 119 -0.02 -0.49 24.00
N GLN A 120 0.93 0.44 23.83
CA GLN A 120 0.73 1.87 24.05
C GLN A 120 0.78 2.64 22.73
N LEU A 121 -0.13 3.60 22.57
CA LEU A 121 -0.22 4.41 21.34
C LEU A 121 1.10 5.10 21.00
N LYS A 122 1.77 5.67 22.01
CA LYS A 122 3.04 6.38 21.84
C LYS A 122 4.12 5.49 21.22
N ASP A 123 4.25 4.27 21.73
CA ASP A 123 5.29 3.34 21.30
C ASP A 123 5.00 2.77 19.91
N LEU A 124 3.72 2.47 19.61
CA LEU A 124 3.31 2.07 18.27
C LEU A 124 3.59 3.17 17.23
N LEU A 125 3.34 4.43 17.55
CA LEU A 125 3.60 5.56 16.66
C LEU A 125 5.09 5.80 16.39
N ALA A 126 5.97 5.34 17.27
CA ALA A 126 7.43 5.41 17.08
C ALA A 126 7.93 4.35 16.07
N LEU A 127 7.13 3.33 15.76
CA LEU A 127 7.52 2.27 14.84
C LEU A 127 7.41 2.71 13.36
N PRO A 128 8.43 2.39 12.53
CA PRO A 128 8.40 2.73 11.11
C PRO A 128 7.15 2.22 10.39
N GLY A 129 6.42 3.12 9.70
CA GLY A 129 5.25 2.77 8.89
C GLY A 129 3.94 2.60 9.65
N ILE A 130 3.93 2.80 10.97
CA ILE A 130 2.72 2.81 11.79
C ILE A 130 2.24 4.24 11.98
N GLY A 131 1.11 4.57 11.36
CA GLY A 131 0.38 5.81 11.61
C GLY A 131 -0.73 5.64 12.65
N ARG A 132 -1.35 6.75 13.06
CA ARG A 132 -2.40 6.77 14.10
C ARG A 132 -3.53 5.76 13.86
N SER A 133 -4.00 5.62 12.60
CA SER A 133 -5.07 4.67 12.26
C SER A 133 -4.61 3.21 12.40
N THR A 134 -3.40 2.89 11.96
CA THR A 134 -2.83 1.54 12.11
C THR A 134 -2.58 1.20 13.58
N ALA A 135 -2.03 2.16 14.35
CA ALA A 135 -1.85 1.99 15.80
C ALA A 135 -3.20 1.76 16.50
N GLY A 136 -4.23 2.55 16.17
CA GLY A 136 -5.58 2.37 16.69
C GLY A 136 -6.18 1.00 16.36
N ALA A 137 -5.95 0.50 15.15
CA ALA A 137 -6.39 -0.82 14.72
C ALA A 137 -5.69 -1.93 15.54
N ILE A 138 -4.36 -1.87 15.70
CA ILE A 138 -3.61 -2.83 16.52
C ILE A 138 -4.11 -2.81 17.97
N LEU A 139 -4.24 -1.63 18.59
CA LEU A 139 -4.73 -1.47 19.96
C LEU A 139 -6.15 -2.04 20.13
N SER A 140 -7.02 -1.74 19.18
CA SER A 140 -8.42 -2.18 19.23
C SER A 140 -8.58 -3.67 18.95
N PHE A 141 -7.89 -4.21 17.93
CA PHE A 141 -8.14 -5.59 17.47
C PHE A 141 -7.34 -6.64 18.25
N ALA A 142 -6.08 -6.34 18.57
CA ALA A 142 -5.22 -7.26 19.32
C ALA A 142 -5.40 -7.09 20.84
N PHE A 143 -5.31 -5.84 21.32
CA PHE A 143 -5.25 -5.55 22.76
C PHE A 143 -6.60 -5.17 23.37
N GLN A 144 -7.69 -5.15 22.58
CA GLN A 144 -9.04 -4.84 23.05
C GLN A 144 -9.17 -3.44 23.71
N LYS A 145 -8.24 -2.52 23.40
CA LYS A 145 -8.26 -1.16 23.96
C LYS A 145 -9.27 -0.25 23.24
N GLU A 146 -9.76 0.74 23.94
CA GLU A 146 -10.63 1.78 23.39
C GLU A 146 -9.80 2.72 22.50
N ALA A 147 -9.61 2.34 21.25
CA ALA A 147 -8.81 3.09 20.30
C ALA A 147 -9.60 3.34 19.03
N PRO A 148 -9.69 4.61 18.56
CA PRO A 148 -10.37 4.94 17.32
C PRO A 148 -9.49 4.61 16.11
N ILE A 149 -10.14 4.38 14.98
CA ILE A 149 -9.51 4.29 13.66
C ILE A 149 -10.04 5.39 12.74
N LEU A 150 -9.23 5.83 11.81
CA LEU A 150 -9.62 6.81 10.80
C LEU A 150 -8.95 6.50 9.45
N ASP A 151 -9.24 5.32 8.89
CA ASP A 151 -8.82 4.94 7.54
C ASP A 151 -9.68 5.65 6.47
N GLY A 152 -9.40 5.40 5.20
CA GLY A 152 -10.16 6.01 4.10
C GLY A 152 -11.65 5.68 4.11
N ASN A 153 -12.05 4.51 4.61
CA ASN A 153 -13.44 4.11 4.75
C ASN A 153 -14.11 4.86 5.91
N ALA A 154 -13.48 4.86 7.08
CA ALA A 154 -13.97 5.57 8.27
C ALA A 154 -14.08 7.08 7.99
N LYS A 155 -13.06 7.72 7.37
CA LYS A 155 -13.11 9.13 6.96
C LYS A 155 -14.34 9.42 6.12
N ARG A 156 -14.63 8.59 5.12
CA ARG A 156 -15.79 8.77 4.24
C ARG A 156 -17.12 8.59 4.97
N VAL A 157 -17.25 7.53 5.78
CA VAL A 157 -18.47 7.26 6.54
C VAL A 157 -18.74 8.39 7.53
N ILE A 158 -17.77 8.79 8.31
CA ILE A 158 -17.88 9.88 9.30
C ILE A 158 -18.19 11.20 8.60
N SER A 159 -17.49 11.53 7.49
CA SER A 159 -17.75 12.77 6.74
C SER A 159 -19.20 12.83 6.23
N ARG A 160 -19.76 11.72 5.75
CA ARG A 160 -21.16 11.65 5.30
C ARG A 160 -22.14 11.69 6.45
N LEU A 161 -21.86 10.94 7.52
CA LEU A 161 -22.74 10.86 8.69
C LEU A 161 -22.94 12.21 9.35
N PHE A 162 -21.90 13.03 9.43
CA PHE A 162 -21.91 14.36 10.07
C PHE A 162 -21.90 15.53 9.08
N ALA A 163 -21.99 15.28 7.77
CA ALA A 163 -21.94 16.27 6.69
C ALA A 163 -20.71 17.20 6.77
N VAL A 164 -19.54 16.62 7.00
CA VAL A 164 -18.27 17.37 7.03
C VAL A 164 -17.91 17.78 5.61
N SER A 165 -18.00 19.08 5.32
CA SER A 165 -17.88 19.66 3.96
C SER A 165 -16.44 19.95 3.54
N ASP A 166 -15.51 20.04 4.48
CA ASP A 166 -14.14 20.36 4.18
C ASP A 166 -13.32 19.11 3.80
N HIS A 167 -12.22 19.32 3.07
CA HIS A 167 -11.39 18.21 2.60
C HIS A 167 -10.71 17.47 3.78
N PRO A 168 -10.83 16.14 3.88
CA PRO A 168 -10.43 15.36 5.07
C PRO A 168 -8.92 15.09 5.21
N VAL A 169 -8.07 15.77 4.43
CA VAL A 169 -6.62 15.53 4.39
C VAL A 169 -5.86 16.69 4.98
N LYS A 170 -5.45 16.55 6.23
CA LYS A 170 -4.60 17.45 7.02
C LYS A 170 -5.30 18.69 7.63
N GLY A 171 -4.79 19.12 8.76
CA GLY A 171 -5.21 20.30 9.50
C GLY A 171 -6.52 20.10 10.26
N LYS A 172 -7.22 21.18 10.50
CA LYS A 172 -8.40 21.24 11.37
C LYS A 172 -9.49 20.21 11.05
N THR A 173 -9.66 19.86 9.78
CA THR A 173 -10.69 18.88 9.36
C THR A 173 -10.30 17.46 9.74
N GLU A 174 -9.05 17.10 9.59
CA GLU A 174 -8.56 15.78 10.03
C GLU A 174 -8.67 15.64 11.55
N ASP A 175 -8.30 16.68 12.30
CA ASP A 175 -8.43 16.71 13.76
C ASP A 175 -9.89 16.58 14.19
N LEU A 176 -10.81 17.26 13.48
CA LEU A 176 -12.25 17.13 13.72
C LEU A 176 -12.72 15.69 13.50
N LEU A 177 -12.32 15.05 12.39
CA LEU A 177 -12.70 13.67 12.09
C LEU A 177 -12.15 12.69 13.13
N TRP A 178 -10.95 12.92 13.66
CA TRP A 178 -10.40 12.15 14.77
C TRP A 178 -11.24 12.32 16.05
N LYS A 179 -11.57 13.55 16.43
CA LYS A 179 -12.43 13.84 17.60
C LYS A 179 -13.79 13.17 17.47
N ILE A 180 -14.38 13.19 16.28
CA ILE A 180 -15.66 12.50 16.04
C ILE A 180 -15.44 10.98 16.17
N SER A 181 -14.42 10.41 15.54
CA SER A 181 -14.12 8.99 15.63
C SER A 181 -13.94 8.55 17.10
N GLU A 182 -13.19 9.31 17.89
CA GLU A 182 -13.01 9.08 19.32
C GLU A 182 -14.33 9.08 20.09
N SER A 183 -15.20 10.06 19.82
CA SER A 183 -16.51 10.19 20.48
C SER A 183 -17.49 9.06 20.14
N LEU A 184 -17.26 8.38 19.02
CA LEU A 184 -18.08 7.27 18.54
C LEU A 184 -17.66 5.91 19.10
N ILE A 185 -16.46 5.76 19.67
CA ILE A 185 -16.01 4.47 20.20
C ILE A 185 -16.84 4.06 21.41
N PRO A 186 -17.53 2.91 21.39
CA PRO A 186 -18.23 2.40 22.55
C PRO A 186 -17.24 1.76 23.53
N LYS A 187 -17.45 1.99 24.83
CA LYS A 187 -16.73 1.26 25.88
C LYS A 187 -16.94 -0.24 25.68
N ALA A 188 -15.90 -1.04 25.88
CA ALA A 188 -15.87 -2.50 25.74
C ALA A 188 -16.14 -3.08 24.33
N PHE A 189 -16.56 -2.30 23.34
CA PHE A 189 -16.88 -2.78 21.99
C PHE A 189 -16.09 -2.06 20.87
N SER A 190 -14.90 -1.56 21.18
CA SER A 190 -14.05 -0.84 20.23
C SER A 190 -13.73 -1.68 18.99
N ASN A 191 -13.30 -2.94 19.18
CA ASN A 191 -12.96 -3.84 18.08
C ASN A 191 -14.14 -4.08 17.12
N PRO A 192 -15.30 -4.63 17.52
CA PRO A 192 -16.39 -4.87 16.57
C PRO A 192 -16.95 -3.56 15.98
N PHE A 193 -16.89 -2.44 16.70
CA PHE A 193 -17.33 -1.14 16.17
C PHE A 193 -16.42 -0.63 15.06
N ASN A 194 -15.11 -0.68 15.26
CA ASN A 194 -14.12 -0.27 14.26
C ASN A 194 -14.23 -1.14 13.00
N GLN A 195 -14.31 -2.46 13.16
CA GLN A 195 -14.51 -3.37 12.03
C GLN A 195 -15.83 -3.10 11.29
N ALA A 196 -16.90 -2.82 12.03
CA ALA A 196 -18.20 -2.46 11.47
C ALA A 196 -18.12 -1.16 10.62
N LEU A 197 -17.40 -0.16 11.11
CA LEU A 197 -17.20 1.11 10.41
C LEU A 197 -16.43 0.92 9.10
N MET A 198 -15.37 0.10 9.12
CA MET A 198 -14.59 -0.26 7.94
C MET A 198 -15.44 -1.05 6.93
N ASP A 199 -16.20 -2.05 7.38
CA ASP A 199 -17.05 -2.88 6.52
C ASP A 199 -18.18 -2.07 5.90
N MET A 200 -18.87 -1.25 6.68
CA MET A 200 -19.90 -0.37 6.15
C MET A 200 -19.33 0.57 5.08
N GLY A 201 -18.13 1.11 5.30
CA GLY A 201 -17.45 1.95 4.32
C GLY A 201 -17.11 1.20 3.03
N SER A 202 -16.70 -0.05 3.12
CA SER A 202 -16.33 -0.84 1.94
C SER A 202 -17.51 -1.48 1.20
N MET A 203 -18.60 -1.79 1.90
CA MET A 203 -19.72 -2.57 1.35
C MET A 203 -20.94 -1.72 0.99
N LEU A 204 -21.26 -0.72 1.79
CA LEU A 204 -22.49 0.10 1.63
C LEU A 204 -22.18 1.55 1.30
N CYS A 205 -21.36 2.20 2.12
CA CYS A 205 -21.02 3.61 1.99
C CYS A 205 -19.85 3.82 1.02
N THR A 206 -19.95 3.26 -0.18
CA THR A 206 -18.95 3.29 -1.25
C THR A 206 -18.67 4.71 -1.77
N PRO A 207 -17.49 4.98 -2.39
CA PRO A 207 -17.17 6.32 -2.91
C PRO A 207 -18.15 6.85 -3.94
N LYS A 208 -18.63 5.96 -4.82
CA LYS A 208 -19.66 6.23 -5.83
C LYS A 208 -20.87 5.37 -5.53
N GLU A 209 -22.06 5.87 -5.82
CA GLU A 209 -23.32 5.13 -5.71
C GLU A 209 -23.49 4.39 -4.37
N PRO A 210 -23.42 5.11 -3.22
CA PRO A 210 -23.57 4.47 -1.92
C PRO A 210 -24.96 3.85 -1.77
N GLN A 211 -25.04 2.64 -1.22
CA GLN A 211 -26.29 1.91 -1.03
C GLN A 211 -27.05 2.43 0.19
N CYS A 212 -27.47 3.70 0.16
CA CYS A 212 -28.12 4.37 1.29
C CYS A 212 -29.44 3.73 1.72
N SER A 213 -30.21 3.13 0.79
CA SER A 213 -31.44 2.40 1.10
C SER A 213 -31.24 1.22 2.04
N LYS A 214 -30.08 0.56 1.96
CA LYS A 214 -29.69 -0.58 2.83
C LYS A 214 -28.88 -0.17 4.07
N CYS A 215 -28.55 1.14 4.20
CA CYS A 215 -27.67 1.59 5.28
C CYS A 215 -28.41 1.66 6.63
N PRO A 216 -27.90 1.04 7.70
CA PRO A 216 -28.54 1.08 9.02
C PRO A 216 -28.52 2.48 9.64
N LEU A 217 -27.67 3.38 9.16
CA LEU A 217 -27.52 4.73 9.69
C LEU A 217 -28.24 5.79 8.81
N ARG A 218 -29.04 5.37 7.83
CA ARG A 218 -29.69 6.25 6.87
C ARG A 218 -30.42 7.44 7.53
N ASP A 219 -31.22 7.16 8.52
CA ASP A 219 -32.05 8.15 9.24
C ASP A 219 -31.24 9.09 10.15
N LEU A 220 -29.99 8.77 10.44
CA LEU A 220 -29.07 9.60 11.22
C LEU A 220 -28.02 10.29 10.33
N CYS A 221 -27.97 9.93 9.05
CA CYS A 221 -26.92 10.40 8.15
C CYS A 221 -27.26 11.77 7.54
N LYS A 222 -26.58 12.82 8.03
CA LYS A 222 -26.80 14.19 7.53
C LYS A 222 -26.50 14.34 6.04
N GLY A 223 -25.50 13.62 5.51
CA GLY A 223 -25.21 13.61 4.08
C GLY A 223 -26.32 12.97 3.24
N PHE A 224 -26.99 11.93 3.73
CA PHE A 224 -28.15 11.35 3.07
C PHE A 224 -29.37 12.30 3.15
N LEU A 225 -29.65 12.85 4.32
CA LEU A 225 -30.75 13.78 4.54
C LEU A 225 -30.60 15.06 3.71
N SER A 226 -29.38 15.47 3.36
CA SER A 226 -29.13 16.59 2.45
C SER A 226 -29.38 16.26 0.96
N GLY A 227 -29.69 15.00 0.64
CA GLY A 227 -29.90 14.54 -0.75
C GLY A 227 -28.59 14.35 -1.54
N LYS A 228 -27.42 14.68 -0.98
CA LYS A 228 -26.14 14.71 -1.70
C LYS A 228 -25.02 13.96 -0.94
N PRO A 229 -25.17 12.67 -0.60
CA PRO A 229 -24.19 11.94 0.20
C PRO A 229 -22.80 11.87 -0.48
N GLU A 230 -22.73 11.86 -1.81
CA GLU A 230 -21.47 11.81 -2.56
C GLU A 230 -20.66 13.12 -2.52
N SER A 231 -21.27 14.22 -2.07
CA SER A 231 -20.56 15.49 -1.86
C SER A 231 -19.65 15.44 -0.63
N TYR A 232 -19.78 14.40 0.21
CA TYR A 232 -19.00 14.23 1.44
C TYR A 232 -18.14 12.97 1.39
N PRO A 233 -16.84 13.08 1.67
CA PRO A 233 -16.06 14.32 1.65
C PRO A 233 -15.90 14.88 0.24
N PRO A 234 -15.54 16.16 0.07
CA PRO A 234 -15.29 16.76 -1.24
C PRO A 234 -14.19 15.97 -1.98
N ARG A 235 -14.36 15.80 -3.27
CA ARG A 235 -13.40 15.06 -4.11
C ARG A 235 -12.18 15.91 -4.42
N THR A 236 -11.00 15.37 -4.25
CA THR A 236 -9.80 15.99 -4.80
C THR A 236 -9.77 15.84 -6.31
N ILE A 237 -9.55 16.93 -7.02
CA ILE A 237 -9.31 16.88 -8.46
C ILE A 237 -8.04 16.08 -8.70
N LYS A 238 -8.14 14.95 -9.38
CA LYS A 238 -6.96 14.14 -9.73
C LYS A 238 -6.13 14.91 -10.75
N LYS A 239 -4.92 15.29 -10.39
CA LYS A 239 -3.96 15.82 -11.36
C LYS A 239 -3.61 14.74 -12.38
N ARG A 240 -3.43 15.14 -13.65
CA ARG A 240 -2.92 14.25 -14.69
C ARG A 240 -1.55 13.73 -14.26
N ILE A 241 -1.39 12.42 -14.22
CA ILE A 241 -0.10 11.83 -13.86
C ILE A 241 0.85 11.91 -15.07
N PRO A 242 2.13 12.31 -14.89
CA PRO A 242 3.11 12.38 -15.96
C PRO A 242 3.39 10.99 -16.55
N HIS A 243 3.69 10.97 -17.84
CA HIS A 243 4.18 9.78 -18.54
C HIS A 243 5.71 9.89 -18.68
N ILE A 244 6.41 8.90 -18.20
CA ILE A 244 7.87 8.79 -18.26
C ILE A 244 8.20 7.68 -19.24
N THR A 245 9.02 8.00 -20.22
CA THR A 245 9.57 7.04 -21.19
C THR A 245 11.02 6.73 -20.83
N GLY A 246 11.46 5.53 -21.10
CA GLY A 246 12.83 5.10 -20.88
C GLY A 246 13.20 3.90 -21.74
N PHE A 247 14.41 3.44 -21.57
CA PHE A 247 14.87 2.16 -22.11
C PHE A 247 15.53 1.31 -21.03
N SER A 248 15.58 0.01 -21.29
CA SER A 248 16.22 -0.97 -20.43
C SER A 248 17.09 -1.91 -21.25
N ALA A 249 18.21 -2.34 -20.67
CA ALA A 249 19.13 -3.27 -21.27
C ALA A 249 19.05 -4.64 -20.59
N VAL A 250 18.79 -5.68 -21.36
CA VAL A 250 19.03 -7.06 -20.97
C VAL A 250 20.43 -7.42 -21.46
N ILE A 251 21.43 -7.33 -20.57
CA ILE A 251 22.83 -7.54 -20.95
C ILE A 251 23.16 -9.02 -20.72
N HIS A 252 23.55 -9.70 -21.79
CA HIS A 252 23.89 -11.13 -21.79
C HIS A 252 25.40 -11.35 -21.73
N LYS A 253 25.82 -12.37 -20.97
CA LYS A 253 27.17 -12.90 -20.90
C LYS A 253 27.12 -14.36 -20.45
N ASP A 254 27.77 -15.26 -21.19
CA ASP A 254 27.95 -16.69 -20.84
C ASP A 254 26.64 -17.37 -20.36
N GLY A 255 25.57 -17.21 -21.14
CA GLY A 255 24.23 -17.76 -20.83
C GLY A 255 23.49 -17.08 -19.66
N LYS A 256 24.05 -16.04 -19.07
CA LYS A 256 23.48 -15.27 -17.94
C LYS A 256 23.07 -13.86 -18.37
N VAL A 257 22.19 -13.25 -17.59
CA VAL A 257 21.80 -11.85 -17.74
C VAL A 257 22.22 -11.05 -16.51
N PHE A 258 22.53 -9.78 -16.75
CA PHE A 258 22.93 -8.86 -15.68
C PHE A 258 21.73 -8.20 -15.05
N ILE A 259 21.69 -8.18 -13.73
CA ILE A 259 20.72 -7.42 -12.91
C ILE A 259 21.45 -6.59 -11.86
N ASN A 260 20.92 -5.43 -11.54
CA ASN A 260 21.39 -4.57 -10.46
C ASN A 260 20.31 -4.37 -9.40
N GLN A 261 20.75 -4.15 -8.16
CA GLN A 261 19.84 -3.89 -7.05
C GLN A 261 19.70 -2.37 -6.85
N ARG A 262 18.46 -1.90 -6.71
CA ARG A 262 18.18 -0.51 -6.38
C ARG A 262 18.68 -0.18 -4.97
N PRO A 263 19.10 1.08 -4.71
CA PRO A 263 19.40 1.53 -3.35
C PRO A 263 18.28 1.15 -2.37
N PRO A 264 18.58 0.88 -1.10
CA PRO A 264 17.57 0.43 -0.14
C PRO A 264 16.47 1.45 0.15
N SER A 265 16.72 2.74 -0.14
CA SER A 265 15.78 3.83 0.02
C SER A 265 15.12 4.23 -1.31
N GLY A 266 14.07 5.06 -1.25
CA GLY A 266 13.39 5.60 -2.42
C GLY A 266 12.39 4.65 -3.09
N LEU A 267 12.00 5.03 -4.31
CA LEU A 267 11.02 4.27 -5.10
C LEU A 267 11.57 2.89 -5.47
N LEU A 268 10.79 1.84 -5.15
CA LEU A 268 11.15 0.44 -5.42
C LEU A 268 12.51 0.01 -4.80
N GLY A 269 12.96 0.70 -3.74
CA GLY A 269 14.25 0.43 -3.10
C GLY A 269 14.40 -1.02 -2.66
N GLY A 270 15.61 -1.57 -2.85
CA GLY A 270 15.96 -2.95 -2.53
C GLY A 270 15.50 -4.00 -3.56
N LEU A 271 14.69 -3.63 -4.56
CA LEU A 271 14.32 -4.53 -5.65
C LEU A 271 15.45 -4.66 -6.66
N TRP A 272 15.47 -5.80 -7.34
CA TRP A 272 16.34 -6.07 -8.47
C TRP A 272 15.67 -5.64 -9.77
N GLU A 273 16.46 -5.19 -10.72
CA GLU A 273 15.99 -4.71 -12.01
C GLU A 273 17.04 -4.93 -13.10
N PHE A 274 16.59 -5.00 -14.34
CA PHE A 274 17.47 -4.81 -15.48
C PHE A 274 17.91 -3.35 -15.51
N PRO A 275 19.15 -3.02 -15.89
CA PRO A 275 19.60 -1.64 -16.07
C PRO A 275 18.62 -0.84 -16.89
N ASN A 276 18.25 0.35 -16.41
CA ASN A 276 17.27 1.18 -17.10
C ASN A 276 17.53 2.67 -16.88
N TRP A 277 17.16 3.49 -17.87
CA TRP A 277 17.37 4.92 -17.89
C TRP A 277 16.12 5.62 -18.40
N ARG A 278 15.83 6.77 -17.82
CA ARG A 278 14.77 7.67 -18.29
C ARG A 278 15.32 8.48 -19.48
N ILE A 279 14.43 8.75 -20.44
CA ILE A 279 14.74 9.59 -21.59
C ILE A 279 13.67 10.67 -21.76
N GLU A 280 14.08 11.83 -22.26
CA GLU A 280 13.14 12.85 -22.72
C GLU A 280 12.63 12.50 -24.13
N GLU A 281 11.37 12.84 -24.44
CA GLU A 281 10.75 12.53 -25.75
C GLU A 281 11.59 13.02 -26.94
N LYS A 282 12.23 14.18 -26.80
CA LYS A 282 13.15 14.74 -27.81
C LYS A 282 14.38 13.86 -28.08
N GLN A 283 14.63 12.86 -27.26
CA GLN A 283 15.82 12.00 -27.30
C GLN A 283 15.56 10.62 -27.91
N MET A 284 14.38 10.39 -28.50
CA MET A 284 14.00 9.08 -29.08
C MET A 284 14.82 8.68 -30.32
N SER A 285 15.47 9.62 -30.98
CA SER A 285 16.37 9.32 -32.10
C SER A 285 17.67 8.66 -31.62
N ARG A 286 18.22 7.71 -32.39
CA ARG A 286 19.50 7.03 -32.13
C ARG A 286 19.53 6.26 -30.80
N LEU A 287 18.43 5.62 -30.42
CA LEU A 287 18.29 4.92 -29.14
C LEU A 287 19.41 3.91 -28.86
N ARG A 288 19.82 3.11 -29.87
CA ARG A 288 20.89 2.08 -29.69
C ARG A 288 22.21 2.71 -29.29
N LEU A 289 22.61 3.82 -29.95
CA LEU A 289 23.85 4.53 -29.62
C LEU A 289 23.79 5.14 -28.22
N ARG A 290 22.65 5.74 -27.86
CA ARG A 290 22.43 6.29 -26.51
C ARG A 290 22.48 5.21 -25.45
N LEU A 291 21.81 4.07 -25.64
CA LEU A 291 21.83 2.95 -24.71
C LEU A 291 23.25 2.45 -24.48
N ARG A 292 24.04 2.26 -25.55
CA ARG A 292 25.46 1.90 -25.44
C ARG A 292 26.25 2.90 -24.60
N ASN A 293 26.03 4.22 -24.85
CA ASN A 293 26.72 5.28 -24.11
C ASN A 293 26.34 5.29 -22.61
N TYR A 294 25.05 5.09 -22.28
CA TYR A 294 24.61 5.01 -20.89
C TYR A 294 25.18 3.80 -20.17
N ILE A 295 25.18 2.61 -20.81
CA ILE A 295 25.80 1.40 -20.23
C ILE A 295 27.28 1.67 -19.96
N LYS A 296 28.01 2.27 -20.89
CA LYS A 296 29.43 2.59 -20.71
C LYS A 296 29.65 3.61 -19.59
N LYS A 297 28.91 4.72 -19.60
CA LYS A 297 29.09 5.86 -18.68
C LYS A 297 28.71 5.47 -17.24
N ASP A 298 27.52 4.87 -17.06
CA ASP A 298 26.94 4.69 -15.74
C ASP A 298 27.31 3.35 -15.12
N MET A 299 27.69 2.36 -15.95
CA MET A 299 27.99 1.01 -15.48
C MET A 299 29.44 0.58 -15.74
N GLY A 300 30.23 1.36 -16.46
CA GLY A 300 31.60 1.00 -16.79
C GLY A 300 31.73 -0.24 -17.70
N MET A 301 30.63 -0.67 -18.32
CA MET A 301 30.61 -1.84 -19.22
C MET A 301 30.56 -1.43 -20.67
N ASN A 302 31.33 -2.08 -21.52
CA ASN A 302 31.17 -1.98 -22.97
C ASN A 302 30.23 -3.11 -23.44
N SER A 303 29.26 -2.74 -24.28
CA SER A 303 28.25 -3.68 -24.76
C SER A 303 27.88 -3.35 -26.21
N GLU A 304 27.47 -4.37 -26.94
CA GLU A 304 26.84 -4.24 -28.25
C GLU A 304 25.33 -4.35 -28.11
N VAL A 305 24.59 -3.34 -28.58
CA VAL A 305 23.11 -3.36 -28.55
C VAL A 305 22.60 -4.17 -29.75
N LYS A 306 21.91 -5.25 -29.45
CA LYS A 306 21.36 -6.20 -30.43
C LYS A 306 19.90 -5.91 -30.73
N GLU A 307 19.01 -6.80 -30.40
CA GLU A 307 17.60 -6.82 -30.77
C GLU A 307 16.71 -6.00 -29.84
N PHE A 308 15.61 -5.54 -30.41
CA PHE A 308 14.52 -4.96 -29.62
C PHE A 308 13.63 -6.07 -29.10
N ILE A 309 13.56 -6.24 -27.79
CA ILE A 309 12.77 -7.29 -27.13
C ILE A 309 11.29 -6.90 -27.05
N GLY A 310 11.00 -5.62 -26.82
CA GLY A 310 9.63 -5.14 -26.72
C GLY A 310 9.43 -3.89 -25.89
N THR A 311 8.18 -3.44 -25.82
CA THR A 311 7.76 -2.29 -25.00
C THR A 311 6.97 -2.78 -23.80
N PHE A 312 7.37 -2.33 -22.60
CA PHE A 312 6.75 -2.69 -21.34
C PHE A 312 6.27 -1.46 -20.60
N GLY A 313 5.06 -1.50 -20.08
CA GLY A 313 4.45 -0.40 -19.35
C GLY A 313 4.01 -0.77 -17.93
N GLN A 314 4.13 0.19 -17.01
CA GLN A 314 3.60 0.10 -15.66
C GLN A 314 3.05 1.45 -15.21
N THR A 315 1.85 1.44 -14.61
CA THR A 315 1.25 2.63 -13.99
C THR A 315 1.52 2.60 -12.50
N PHE A 316 2.10 3.69 -12.01
CA PHE A 316 2.27 4.00 -10.59
C PHE A 316 1.22 5.03 -10.16
N SER A 317 1.06 5.25 -8.87
CA SER A 317 0.08 6.22 -8.34
C SER A 317 0.35 7.67 -8.78
N HIS A 318 1.58 8.01 -9.13
CA HIS A 318 2.02 9.39 -9.42
C HIS A 318 2.70 9.56 -10.79
N PHE A 319 2.92 8.50 -11.56
CA PHE A 319 3.37 8.54 -12.96
C PHE A 319 3.07 7.23 -13.70
N LYS A 320 3.16 7.27 -15.04
CA LYS A 320 3.21 6.07 -15.90
C LYS A 320 4.64 5.90 -16.39
N LEU A 321 5.13 4.66 -16.43
CA LEU A 321 6.44 4.32 -16.98
C LEU A 321 6.27 3.43 -18.20
N THR A 322 6.97 3.75 -19.28
CA THR A 322 7.11 2.88 -20.45
C THR A 322 8.61 2.68 -20.73
N LEU A 323 9.04 1.42 -20.80
CA LEU A 323 10.41 1.04 -21.12
C LEU A 323 10.46 0.34 -22.47
N GLN A 324 11.34 0.81 -23.36
CA GLN A 324 11.77 0.07 -24.55
C GLN A 324 12.96 -0.80 -24.16
N VAL A 325 12.84 -2.11 -24.33
CA VAL A 325 13.81 -3.09 -23.86
C VAL A 325 14.62 -3.65 -25.01
N PHE A 326 15.93 -3.66 -24.85
CA PHE A 326 16.88 -4.16 -25.85
C PHE A 326 17.75 -5.28 -25.27
N SER A 327 18.01 -6.30 -26.07
CA SER A 327 19.06 -7.26 -25.83
C SER A 327 20.42 -6.61 -26.10
N CYS A 328 21.39 -6.88 -25.22
CA CYS A 328 22.76 -6.36 -25.35
C CYS A 328 23.74 -7.48 -25.05
N LEU A 329 24.82 -7.55 -25.83
CA LEU A 329 25.94 -8.47 -25.58
C LEU A 329 27.03 -7.74 -24.77
N HIS A 330 27.40 -8.29 -23.63
CA HIS A 330 28.56 -7.80 -22.86
C HIS A 330 29.86 -8.09 -23.58
N LEU A 331 30.69 -7.10 -23.74
CA LEU A 331 32.02 -7.27 -24.35
C LEU A 331 33.11 -7.31 -23.28
N HIS A 332 33.22 -6.25 -22.50
CA HIS A 332 34.18 -6.14 -21.39
C HIS A 332 33.77 -5.06 -20.39
N GLY A 333 34.46 -4.99 -19.25
CA GLY A 333 34.16 -4.09 -18.13
C GLY A 333 33.50 -4.78 -16.96
N LYS A 334 33.48 -4.11 -15.82
CA LYS A 334 32.89 -4.63 -14.56
C LYS A 334 32.02 -3.57 -13.91
N THR A 335 30.95 -4.01 -13.25
CA THR A 335 30.06 -3.14 -12.49
C THR A 335 29.49 -3.88 -11.28
N LYS A 336 28.88 -3.14 -10.36
CA LYS A 336 28.17 -3.73 -9.20
C LYS A 336 26.83 -4.31 -9.66
N GLY A 337 26.58 -5.58 -9.34
CA GLY A 337 25.36 -6.31 -9.66
C GLY A 337 25.59 -7.80 -9.69
N LYS A 338 24.68 -8.53 -10.30
CA LYS A 338 24.76 -10.00 -10.41
C LYS A 338 24.51 -10.47 -11.83
N TRP A 339 25.28 -11.48 -12.23
CA TRP A 339 25.02 -12.29 -13.41
C TRP A 339 24.18 -13.49 -12.99
N VAL A 340 23.01 -13.64 -13.56
CA VAL A 340 21.99 -14.61 -13.13
C VAL A 340 21.50 -15.37 -14.37
N SER A 341 21.29 -16.68 -14.25
CA SER A 341 20.61 -17.43 -15.29
C SER A 341 19.19 -16.92 -15.47
N ILE A 342 18.64 -16.99 -16.69
CA ILE A 342 17.25 -16.55 -16.94
C ILE A 342 16.28 -17.33 -16.05
N GLN A 343 16.53 -18.63 -15.86
CA GLN A 343 15.73 -19.51 -15.02
C GLN A 343 15.71 -19.09 -13.54
N ASP A 344 16.80 -18.52 -13.03
CA ASP A 344 16.93 -18.10 -11.62
C ASP A 344 16.40 -16.68 -11.34
N LEU A 345 16.00 -15.93 -12.36
CA LEU A 345 15.43 -14.57 -12.20
C LEU A 345 14.19 -14.56 -11.28
N HIS A 346 13.47 -15.68 -11.23
CA HIS A 346 12.32 -15.82 -10.36
C HIS A 346 12.66 -15.74 -8.86
N LEU A 347 13.90 -16.00 -8.45
CA LEU A 347 14.35 -15.92 -7.06
C LEU A 347 14.55 -14.47 -6.56
N PHE A 348 14.71 -13.52 -7.47
CA PHE A 348 14.99 -12.12 -7.14
C PHE A 348 13.71 -11.29 -7.07
N PRO A 349 13.48 -10.49 -6.00
CA PRO A 349 12.33 -9.60 -5.93
C PRO A 349 12.46 -8.48 -6.98
N MET A 350 11.47 -8.36 -7.84
CA MET A 350 11.45 -7.39 -8.93
C MET A 350 10.16 -6.54 -8.92
N SER A 351 10.20 -5.37 -9.55
CA SER A 351 8.97 -4.65 -9.86
C SER A 351 8.21 -5.35 -10.99
N ARG A 352 6.90 -5.13 -11.06
CA ARG A 352 6.04 -5.78 -12.07
C ARG A 352 6.56 -5.61 -13.52
N ILE A 353 7.12 -4.45 -13.86
CA ILE A 353 7.66 -4.21 -15.21
C ILE A 353 8.88 -5.11 -15.49
N HIS A 354 9.82 -5.20 -14.56
CA HIS A 354 11.02 -6.04 -14.70
C HIS A 354 10.70 -7.53 -14.58
N ARG A 355 9.69 -7.92 -13.76
CA ARG A 355 9.19 -9.29 -13.71
C ARG A 355 8.63 -9.73 -15.07
N ARG A 356 7.82 -8.89 -15.73
CA ARG A 356 7.30 -9.18 -17.08
C ARG A 356 8.38 -9.27 -18.15
N ILE A 357 9.46 -8.51 -18.03
CA ILE A 357 10.64 -8.66 -18.91
C ILE A 357 11.28 -10.03 -18.66
N ALA A 358 11.50 -10.41 -17.40
CA ALA A 358 12.07 -11.71 -17.03
C ALA A 358 11.23 -12.89 -17.53
N GLU A 359 9.89 -12.82 -17.39
CA GLU A 359 8.95 -13.83 -17.87
C GLU A 359 8.99 -13.99 -19.39
N LYS A 360 9.13 -12.89 -20.13
CA LYS A 360 9.27 -12.94 -21.59
C LYS A 360 10.57 -13.65 -22.01
N LEU A 361 11.68 -13.36 -21.32
CA LEU A 361 12.96 -14.03 -21.60
C LEU A 361 12.89 -15.53 -21.29
N ASP A 362 12.24 -15.95 -20.21
CA ASP A 362 12.07 -17.39 -19.86
C ASP A 362 11.19 -18.11 -20.89
N GLY A 363 10.13 -17.46 -21.39
CA GLY A 363 9.29 -18.01 -22.46
C GLY A 363 10.02 -18.20 -23.79
N GLU A 364 10.92 -17.28 -24.15
CA GLU A 364 11.73 -17.38 -25.37
C GLU A 364 12.85 -18.44 -25.28
N THR A 365 13.27 -18.83 -24.07
CA THR A 365 14.26 -19.90 -23.86
C THR A 365 13.65 -21.31 -23.84
N ARG A 366 12.33 -21.44 -23.67
CA ARG A 366 11.62 -22.73 -23.60
C ARG A 366 10.94 -23.12 -24.90
N GLY A 367 10.83 -22.22 -25.88
CA GLY A 367 10.30 -22.47 -27.24
C GLY A 367 11.42 -22.62 -28.24
#